data_d583273bf74ed57bccc2c8733bda6d60
#
_entry.id   d583273bf74ed57bccc2c8733bda6d60
#
_cell.length_a   1.000
_cell.length_b   1.000
_cell.length_c   1.000
_cell.angle_alpha   90.00
_cell.angle_beta   90.00
_cell.angle_gamma   90.00
#
_symmetry.space_group_name_H-M   'P 1'
#
loop_
_entity.id
_entity.type
_entity.pdbx_description
1 polymer ?
#
loop_
_entity_poly.entity_id
_entity_poly.type
_entity_poly.pdbx_seq_one_letter_code
_entity_poly.pdbx_strand_id
1 'polypeptide(L)'
;MKGGENMDALVESLIEELNCETVFTIPIAGGIPIMESVVVSWIIMAAVILICILSTRHLKVDHPGRGQLILETIVSGGWNFFKGNLGEAGACYIPYLMAVTVYIGISNLIGIVGFKPPTKDLNVTAALAIMSIILIEVSGFRKKGCKGWLKSFAEPMPVILPINILEIFIKPLSLCMRLFGNVLGSFVIMELLKLVVPMAVPAVFSCYFDIFDGLLQAYVFVFLTSLFMKEAME
;
A
#
# COMPACT_ATOMS: atom_id res chain seq x y z
N MET A 1 10.63 -17.20 -37.45
CA MET A 1 11.45 -17.84 -36.44
C MET A 1 12.02 -16.83 -35.39
N LYS A 2 12.35 -15.58 -35.76
CA LYS A 2 12.82 -14.55 -34.77
C LYS A 2 11.77 -14.09 -33.74
N GLY A 3 10.47 -14.30 -33.98
CA GLY A 3 9.44 -13.88 -33.04
C GLY A 3 9.26 -14.79 -31.81
N GLY A 4 9.57 -16.08 -31.95
CA GLY A 4 9.50 -17.05 -30.85
C GLY A 4 10.64 -16.86 -29.85
N GLU A 5 11.87 -16.73 -30.33
CA GLU A 5 13.06 -16.51 -29.48
C GLU A 5 12.96 -15.21 -28.65
N ASN A 6 12.39 -14.15 -29.23
CA ASN A 6 12.12 -12.90 -28.52
C ASN A 6 11.01 -13.03 -27.45
N MET A 7 10.01 -13.87 -27.72
CA MET A 7 8.92 -14.15 -26.76
C MET A 7 9.42 -14.98 -25.58
N ASP A 8 10.23 -16.00 -25.85
CA ASP A 8 10.80 -16.85 -24.80
C ASP A 8 11.79 -16.07 -23.92
N ALA A 9 12.64 -15.24 -24.52
CA ALA A 9 13.54 -14.33 -23.80
C ALA A 9 12.76 -13.29 -22.95
N LEU A 10 11.62 -12.80 -23.46
CA LEU A 10 10.73 -11.89 -22.70
C LEU A 10 10.10 -12.61 -21.50
N VAL A 11 9.59 -13.82 -21.72
CA VAL A 11 8.98 -14.63 -20.65
C VAL A 11 10.02 -14.94 -19.57
N GLU A 12 11.23 -15.28 -19.96
CA GLU A 12 12.33 -15.60 -19.04
C GLU A 12 12.75 -14.34 -18.23
N SER A 13 12.89 -13.18 -18.86
CA SER A 13 13.18 -11.91 -18.18
C SER A 13 12.05 -11.48 -17.25
N LEU A 14 10.78 -11.69 -17.65
CA LEU A 14 9.62 -11.41 -16.81
C LEU A 14 9.56 -12.33 -15.58
N ILE A 15 9.88 -13.63 -15.75
CA ILE A 15 9.93 -14.60 -14.64
C ILE A 15 11.08 -14.25 -13.68
N GLU A 16 12.25 -13.91 -14.21
CA GLU A 16 13.43 -13.56 -13.41
C GLU A 16 13.19 -12.28 -12.59
N GLU A 17 12.55 -11.28 -13.17
CA GLU A 17 12.21 -10.06 -12.47
C GLU A 17 11.01 -10.17 -11.53
N LEU A 18 10.09 -11.11 -11.77
CA LEU A 18 9.00 -11.44 -10.85
C LEU A 18 9.47 -12.22 -9.64
N ASN A 19 10.56 -12.98 -9.78
CA ASN A 19 11.18 -13.67 -8.66
C ASN A 19 11.90 -12.65 -7.77
N CYS A 20 11.44 -12.54 -6.53
CA CYS A 20 12.13 -11.76 -5.51
C CYS A 20 13.43 -12.46 -5.12
N GLU A 21 14.58 -11.84 -5.40
CA GLU A 21 15.88 -12.36 -5.01
C GLU A 21 16.01 -12.40 -3.47
N THR A 22 16.58 -13.47 -2.95
CA THR A 22 16.91 -13.59 -1.54
C THR A 22 18.23 -12.87 -1.26
N VAL A 23 18.22 -11.82 -0.44
CA VAL A 23 19.43 -11.05 -0.10
C VAL A 23 20.25 -11.78 0.94
N PHE A 24 19.63 -12.30 1.98
CA PHE A 24 20.28 -13.13 3.00
C PHE A 24 19.27 -14.03 3.71
N THR A 25 19.78 -15.13 4.30
CA THR A 25 18.99 -16.05 5.10
C THR A 25 19.37 -15.92 6.56
N ILE A 26 18.39 -15.70 7.44
CA ILE A 26 18.63 -15.71 8.89
C ILE A 26 18.62 -17.15 9.35
N PRO A 27 19.70 -17.65 10.01
CA PRO A 27 19.81 -19.05 10.45
C PRO A 27 18.99 -19.31 11.74
N ILE A 28 17.71 -18.90 11.76
CA ILE A 28 16.79 -19.16 12.86
C ILE A 28 15.71 -20.13 12.36
N ALA A 29 15.47 -21.20 13.10
CA ALA A 29 14.38 -22.17 12.85
C ALA A 29 14.28 -22.74 11.43
N GLY A 30 15.43 -23.04 10.79
CA GLY A 30 15.45 -23.67 9.45
C GLY A 30 15.82 -22.72 8.31
N GLY A 31 16.23 -21.47 8.60
CA GLY A 31 16.65 -20.50 7.59
C GLY A 31 15.47 -19.76 6.96
N ILE A 32 15.17 -18.56 7.43
CA ILE A 32 14.14 -17.69 6.84
C ILE A 32 14.81 -16.86 5.74
N PRO A 33 14.45 -17.05 4.45
CA PRO A 33 14.97 -16.22 3.36
C PRO A 33 14.38 -14.80 3.47
N ILE A 34 15.23 -13.79 3.55
CA ILE A 34 14.81 -12.38 3.48
C ILE A 34 14.92 -11.92 2.05
N MET A 35 13.78 -11.56 1.47
CA MET A 35 13.67 -11.07 0.11
C MET A 35 14.10 -9.62 0.02
N GLU A 36 14.55 -9.18 -1.16
CA GLU A 36 14.94 -7.80 -1.47
C GLU A 36 13.83 -6.80 -1.12
N SER A 37 12.56 -7.14 -1.39
CA SER A 37 11.38 -6.34 -1.08
C SER A 37 11.26 -5.97 0.40
N VAL A 38 11.62 -6.89 1.30
CA VAL A 38 11.60 -6.66 2.76
C VAL A 38 12.71 -5.67 3.17
N VAL A 39 13.90 -5.83 2.61
CA VAL A 39 15.04 -4.93 2.88
C VAL A 39 14.72 -3.52 2.39
N VAL A 40 14.18 -3.37 1.19
CA VAL A 40 13.77 -2.07 0.64
C VAL A 40 12.66 -1.46 1.51
N SER A 41 11.69 -2.25 1.99
CA SER A 41 10.66 -1.80 2.92
C SER A 41 11.27 -1.24 4.21
N TRP A 42 12.28 -1.89 4.79
CA TRP A 42 12.96 -1.41 5.99
C TRP A 42 13.71 -0.10 5.73
N ILE A 43 14.36 0.02 4.57
CA ILE A 43 15.06 1.26 4.17
C ILE A 43 14.06 2.40 4.04
N ILE A 44 12.91 2.18 3.39
CA ILE A 44 11.84 3.18 3.26
C ILE A 44 11.34 3.61 4.64
N MET A 45 11.01 2.65 5.52
CA MET A 45 10.55 2.96 6.88
C MET A 45 11.59 3.75 7.67
N ALA A 46 12.85 3.35 7.63
CA ALA A 46 13.94 4.07 8.30
C ALA A 46 14.11 5.50 7.75
N ALA A 47 14.05 5.66 6.44
CA ALA A 47 14.14 6.97 5.79
C ALA A 47 12.96 7.89 6.17
N VAL A 48 11.73 7.37 6.17
CA VAL A 48 10.53 8.12 6.59
C VAL A 48 10.64 8.55 8.05
N ILE A 49 11.02 7.64 8.94
CA ILE A 49 11.20 7.95 10.36
C ILE A 49 12.27 9.03 10.54
N LEU A 50 13.40 8.91 9.83
CA LEU A 50 14.49 9.90 9.89
C LEU A 50 14.01 11.27 9.41
N ILE A 51 13.29 11.33 8.28
CA ILE A 51 12.73 12.58 7.74
C ILE A 51 11.73 13.19 8.74
N CYS A 52 10.86 12.38 9.34
CA CYS A 52 9.92 12.84 10.37
C CYS A 52 10.65 13.42 11.58
N ILE A 53 11.68 12.74 12.09
CA ILE A 53 12.47 13.21 13.24
C ILE A 53 13.18 14.52 12.90
N LEU A 54 13.82 14.60 11.74
CA LEU A 54 14.52 15.82 11.32
C LEU A 54 13.57 17.00 11.11
N SER A 55 12.39 16.74 10.52
CA SER A 55 11.37 17.76 10.25
C SER A 55 10.70 18.28 11.53
N THR A 56 10.57 17.42 12.56
CA THR A 56 9.91 17.78 13.82
C THR A 56 10.88 18.36 14.87
N ARG A 57 12.20 18.25 14.67
CA ARG A 57 13.21 18.62 15.67
C ARG A 57 13.26 20.10 16.01
N HIS A 58 12.81 20.99 15.11
CA HIS A 58 12.90 22.44 15.26
C HIS A 58 11.56 23.15 15.03
N LEU A 59 10.46 22.53 15.50
CA LEU A 59 9.14 23.16 15.44
C LEU A 59 9.08 24.36 16.39
N LYS A 60 8.60 25.52 15.88
CA LYS A 60 8.42 26.74 16.63
C LYS A 60 6.94 27.10 16.67
N VAL A 61 6.44 27.50 17.84
CA VAL A 61 5.06 27.94 18.03
C VAL A 61 4.89 29.38 17.53
N ASP A 62 5.87 30.24 17.86
CA ASP A 62 5.90 31.62 17.41
C ASP A 62 6.77 31.74 16.16
N HIS A 63 6.21 32.31 15.08
CA HIS A 63 6.85 32.49 13.77
C HIS A 63 7.30 31.17 13.12
N PRO A 64 6.37 30.29 12.70
CA PRO A 64 6.71 29.03 12.03
C PRO A 64 7.44 29.28 10.72
N GLY A 65 8.48 28.49 10.46
CA GLY A 65 9.21 28.54 9.20
C GLY A 65 8.37 28.01 8.03
N ARG A 66 8.71 28.41 6.78
CA ARG A 66 7.97 27.95 5.58
C ARG A 66 7.89 26.42 5.46
N GLY A 67 8.95 25.70 5.84
CA GLY A 67 8.96 24.22 5.82
C GLY A 67 7.98 23.62 6.83
N GLN A 68 7.88 24.21 8.04
CA GLN A 68 6.92 23.80 9.05
C GLN A 68 5.48 24.02 8.58
N LEU A 69 5.21 25.16 7.95
CA LEU A 69 3.88 25.49 7.43
C LEU A 69 3.42 24.50 6.33
N ILE A 70 4.33 24.09 5.45
CA ILE A 70 4.05 23.07 4.44
C ILE A 70 3.73 21.72 5.10
N LEU A 71 4.55 21.31 6.07
CA LEU A 71 4.35 20.05 6.81
C LEU A 71 3.00 20.06 7.56
N GLU A 72 2.71 21.12 8.28
CA GLU A 72 1.43 21.31 8.99
C GLU A 72 0.23 21.30 8.04
N THR A 73 0.37 21.91 6.86
CA THR A 73 -0.70 21.89 5.85
C THR A 73 -0.96 20.49 5.33
N ILE A 74 0.09 19.71 5.03
CA ILE A 74 -0.03 18.33 4.57
C ILE A 74 -0.65 17.45 5.66
N VAL A 75 -0.15 17.53 6.89
CA VAL A 75 -0.64 16.72 8.01
C VAL A 75 -2.09 17.09 8.35
N SER A 76 -2.40 18.39 8.43
CA SER A 76 -3.77 18.86 8.73
C SER A 76 -4.74 18.52 7.61
N GLY A 77 -4.30 18.62 6.35
CA GLY A 77 -5.10 18.23 5.19
C GLY A 77 -5.45 16.74 5.21
N GLY A 78 -4.45 15.88 5.44
CA GLY A 78 -4.65 14.44 5.58
C GLY A 78 -5.54 14.10 6.78
N TRP A 79 -5.31 14.74 7.92
CA TRP A 79 -6.14 14.56 9.11
C TRP A 79 -7.61 14.90 8.85
N ASN A 80 -7.88 16.06 8.26
CA ASN A 80 -9.23 16.53 7.96
C ASN A 80 -9.93 15.64 6.93
N PHE A 81 -9.19 15.15 5.93
CA PHE A 81 -9.69 14.21 4.94
C PHE A 81 -10.17 12.90 5.59
N PHE A 82 -9.33 12.27 6.42
CA PHE A 82 -9.71 11.03 7.08
C PHE A 82 -10.76 11.24 8.16
N LYS A 83 -10.73 12.36 8.87
CA LYS A 83 -11.76 12.71 9.85
C LYS A 83 -13.12 12.89 9.20
N GLY A 84 -13.18 13.47 8.00
CA GLY A 84 -14.39 13.58 7.21
C GLY A 84 -14.98 12.23 6.80
N ASN A 85 -14.13 11.24 6.51
CA ASN A 85 -14.55 9.90 6.12
C ASN A 85 -14.94 9.03 7.31
N LEU A 86 -14.13 8.98 8.37
CA LEU A 86 -14.32 8.10 9.53
C LEU A 86 -15.25 8.68 10.62
N GLY A 87 -15.47 10.00 10.61
CA GLY A 87 -16.14 10.70 11.71
C GLY A 87 -15.33 10.73 13.01
N GLU A 88 -15.93 11.22 14.08
CA GLU A 88 -15.27 11.34 15.41
C GLU A 88 -14.90 9.97 16.01
N ALA A 89 -15.70 8.93 15.74
CA ALA A 89 -15.48 7.61 16.29
C ALA A 89 -14.21 6.93 15.76
N GLY A 90 -13.79 7.26 14.55
CA GLY A 90 -12.62 6.70 13.90
C GLY A 90 -11.35 7.54 14.05
N ALA A 91 -11.38 8.65 14.78
CA ALA A 91 -10.25 9.59 14.88
C ALA A 91 -8.96 8.95 15.39
N CYS A 92 -9.04 7.94 16.26
CA CYS A 92 -7.87 7.24 16.79
C CYS A 92 -7.12 6.42 15.73
N TYR A 93 -7.73 6.11 14.59
CA TYR A 93 -7.12 5.33 13.50
C TYR A 93 -6.49 6.21 12.41
N ILE A 94 -6.72 7.54 12.43
CA ILE A 94 -6.19 8.47 11.44
C ILE A 94 -4.67 8.42 11.33
N PRO A 95 -3.88 8.41 12.44
CA PRO A 95 -2.42 8.36 12.34
C PRO A 95 -1.92 7.11 11.61
N TYR A 96 -2.58 5.96 11.80
CA TYR A 96 -2.25 4.74 11.08
C TYR A 96 -2.52 4.88 9.57
N LEU A 97 -3.70 5.37 9.19
CA LEU A 97 -4.04 5.56 7.79
C LEU A 97 -3.08 6.53 7.08
N MET A 98 -2.69 7.60 7.76
CA MET A 98 -1.69 8.54 7.25
C MET A 98 -0.33 7.87 7.07
N ALA A 99 0.13 7.06 8.05
CA ALA A 99 1.39 6.34 7.96
C ALA A 99 1.39 5.34 6.78
N VAL A 100 0.31 4.60 6.60
CA VAL A 100 0.16 3.67 5.47
C VAL A 100 0.11 4.40 4.14
N THR A 101 -0.55 5.57 4.06
CA THR A 101 -0.56 6.41 2.85
C THR A 101 0.84 6.82 2.45
N VAL A 102 1.63 7.32 3.40
CA VAL A 102 3.03 7.74 3.17
C VAL A 102 3.88 6.53 2.76
N TYR A 103 3.74 5.40 3.45
CA TYR A 103 4.49 4.19 3.15
C TYR A 103 4.21 3.68 1.73
N ILE A 104 2.95 3.48 1.35
CA ILE A 104 2.59 3.00 0.01
C ILE A 104 2.99 4.01 -1.06
N GLY A 105 2.76 5.31 -0.81
CA GLY A 105 3.14 6.37 -1.74
C GLY A 105 4.64 6.37 -2.04
N ILE A 106 5.49 6.32 -1.01
CA ILE A 106 6.94 6.27 -1.18
C ILE A 106 7.38 4.93 -1.80
N SER A 107 6.76 3.81 -1.40
CA SER A 107 7.05 2.49 -1.96
C SER A 107 6.80 2.41 -3.46
N ASN A 108 5.75 3.09 -3.95
CA ASN A 108 5.46 3.14 -5.38
C ASN A 108 6.37 4.13 -6.13
N LEU A 109 6.72 5.26 -5.49
CA LEU A 109 7.61 6.26 -6.09
C LEU A 109 9.09 5.82 -6.15
N ILE A 110 9.49 4.83 -5.36
CA ILE A 110 10.90 4.41 -5.30
C ILE A 110 11.39 3.79 -6.61
N GLY A 111 10.46 3.33 -7.47
CA GLY A 111 10.72 2.88 -8.83
C GLY A 111 11.42 3.94 -9.68
N ILE A 112 11.11 5.23 -9.49
CA ILE A 112 11.75 6.35 -10.20
C ILE A 112 13.26 6.45 -9.88
N VAL A 113 13.64 6.08 -8.66
CA VAL A 113 15.05 6.09 -8.22
C VAL A 113 15.81 4.85 -8.71
N GLY A 114 15.12 3.88 -9.33
CA GLY A 114 15.72 2.68 -9.88
C GLY A 114 15.75 1.48 -8.93
N PHE A 115 15.09 1.58 -7.76
CA PHE A 115 14.90 0.44 -6.87
C PHE A 115 13.62 -0.33 -7.23
N LYS A 116 13.64 -1.63 -7.04
CA LYS A 116 12.43 -2.45 -7.22
C LYS A 116 11.39 -2.08 -6.14
N PRO A 117 10.18 -1.64 -6.50
CA PRO A 117 9.17 -1.27 -5.51
C PRO A 117 8.76 -2.49 -4.68
N PRO A 118 8.74 -2.40 -3.34
CA PRO A 118 8.36 -3.52 -2.48
C PRO A 118 6.91 -3.98 -2.69
N THR A 119 6.07 -3.13 -3.22
CA THR A 119 4.68 -3.43 -3.60
C THR A 119 4.55 -4.38 -4.80
N LYS A 120 5.65 -4.69 -5.51
CA LYS A 120 5.75 -5.74 -6.53
C LYS A 120 5.71 -7.15 -5.91
N ASP A 121 6.06 -7.28 -4.64
CA ASP A 121 6.00 -8.55 -3.92
C ASP A 121 4.60 -8.80 -3.35
N LEU A 122 3.99 -9.92 -3.76
CA LEU A 122 2.68 -10.34 -3.28
C LEU A 122 2.64 -10.48 -1.75
N ASN A 123 3.75 -10.93 -1.13
CA ASN A 123 3.81 -11.10 0.32
C ASN A 123 3.69 -9.77 1.06
N VAL A 124 4.33 -8.71 0.54
CA VAL A 124 4.27 -7.36 1.13
C VAL A 124 2.85 -6.79 0.99
N THR A 125 2.25 -6.90 -0.20
CA THR A 125 0.89 -6.40 -0.44
C THR A 125 -0.16 -7.20 0.32
N ALA A 126 0.01 -8.52 0.45
CA ALA A 126 -0.84 -9.36 1.28
C ALA A 126 -0.72 -9.01 2.76
N ALA A 127 0.50 -8.77 3.27
CA ALA A 127 0.71 -8.35 4.65
C ALA A 127 0.02 -7.01 4.95
N LEU A 128 0.11 -6.03 4.05
CA LEU A 128 -0.59 -4.74 4.17
C LEU A 128 -2.12 -4.92 4.17
N ALA A 129 -2.64 -5.77 3.30
CA ALA A 129 -4.07 -6.05 3.21
C ALA A 129 -4.58 -6.78 4.47
N ILE A 130 -3.84 -7.77 4.97
CA ILE A 130 -4.18 -8.49 6.21
C ILE A 130 -4.14 -7.54 7.41
N MET A 131 -3.12 -6.70 7.51
CA MET A 131 -3.03 -5.70 8.58
C MET A 131 -4.21 -4.73 8.53
N SER A 132 -4.62 -4.30 7.35
CA SER A 132 -5.77 -3.41 7.16
C SER A 132 -7.08 -4.08 7.57
N ILE A 133 -7.33 -5.35 7.20
CA ILE A 133 -8.56 -6.03 7.60
C ILE A 133 -8.62 -6.28 9.11
N ILE A 134 -7.50 -6.66 9.72
CA ILE A 134 -7.43 -6.81 11.19
C ILE A 134 -7.84 -5.49 11.86
N LEU A 135 -7.36 -4.37 11.35
CA LEU A 135 -7.69 -3.07 11.91
C LEU A 135 -9.16 -2.70 11.70
N ILE A 136 -9.73 -3.02 10.52
CA ILE A 136 -11.15 -2.84 10.21
C ILE A 136 -12.01 -3.63 11.21
N GLU A 137 -11.72 -4.91 11.38
CA GLU A 137 -12.48 -5.78 12.29
C GLU A 137 -12.33 -5.34 13.76
N VAL A 138 -11.11 -4.97 14.17
CA VAL A 138 -10.86 -4.44 15.53
C VAL A 138 -11.62 -3.13 15.77
N SER A 139 -11.73 -2.26 14.76
CA SER A 139 -12.48 -1.00 14.88
C SER A 139 -13.98 -1.25 15.08
N GLY A 140 -14.55 -2.16 14.32
CA GLY A 140 -15.95 -2.61 14.47
C GLY A 140 -16.21 -3.27 15.84
N PHE A 141 -15.32 -4.18 16.22
CA PHE A 141 -15.40 -4.85 17.53
C PHE A 141 -15.32 -3.87 18.72
N ARG A 142 -14.43 -2.89 18.66
CA ARG A 142 -14.28 -1.87 19.72
C ARG A 142 -15.51 -0.99 19.85
N LYS A 143 -16.16 -0.64 18.74
CA LYS A 143 -17.32 0.25 18.76
C LYS A 143 -18.61 -0.46 19.12
N LYS A 144 -18.87 -1.63 18.53
CA LYS A 144 -20.14 -2.39 18.71
C LYS A 144 -20.12 -3.35 19.90
N GLY A 145 -18.92 -3.69 20.41
CA GLY A 145 -18.72 -4.74 21.39
C GLY A 145 -18.91 -6.14 20.80
N CYS A 146 -18.55 -7.18 21.56
CA CYS A 146 -18.55 -8.57 21.09
C CYS A 146 -19.93 -9.04 20.57
N LYS A 147 -20.99 -8.74 21.31
CA LYS A 147 -22.37 -9.14 20.93
C LYS A 147 -22.89 -8.35 19.74
N GLY A 148 -22.60 -7.04 19.67
CA GLY A 148 -23.01 -6.18 18.56
C GLY A 148 -22.28 -6.54 17.26
N TRP A 149 -20.99 -6.79 17.34
CA TRP A 149 -20.17 -7.22 16.21
C TRP A 149 -20.66 -8.57 15.63
N LEU A 150 -20.94 -9.56 16.49
CA LEU A 150 -21.47 -10.85 16.02
C LEU A 150 -22.86 -10.71 15.39
N LYS A 151 -23.70 -9.81 15.94
CA LYS A 151 -25.03 -9.54 15.42
C LYS A 151 -25.01 -8.81 14.08
N SER A 152 -24.02 -7.95 13.84
CA SER A 152 -23.88 -7.20 12.59
C SER A 152 -23.67 -8.11 11.38
N PHE A 153 -23.13 -9.32 11.55
CA PHE A 153 -23.04 -10.30 10.46
C PHE A 153 -24.41 -10.87 10.04
N ALA A 154 -25.40 -10.87 10.94
CA ALA A 154 -26.76 -11.36 10.67
C ALA A 154 -27.73 -10.23 10.29
N GLU A 155 -27.33 -8.98 10.33
CA GLU A 155 -28.16 -7.83 9.93
C GLU A 155 -28.01 -7.55 8.43
N PRO A 156 -29.09 -7.11 7.71
CA PRO A 156 -30.46 -6.95 8.18
C PRO A 156 -31.29 -8.25 8.26
N MET A 157 -30.83 -9.34 7.65
CA MET A 157 -31.53 -10.65 7.66
C MET A 157 -30.50 -11.78 7.83
N PRO A 158 -30.84 -12.85 8.61
CA PRO A 158 -29.94 -13.99 8.83
C PRO A 158 -29.49 -14.72 7.55
N VAL A 159 -30.25 -14.59 6.46
CA VAL A 159 -29.93 -15.17 5.15
C VAL A 159 -28.66 -14.53 4.53
N ILE A 160 -28.32 -13.32 4.95
CA ILE A 160 -27.14 -12.56 4.42
C ILE A 160 -25.84 -12.95 5.16
N LEU A 161 -25.94 -13.62 6.29
CA LEU A 161 -24.79 -14.05 7.10
C LEU A 161 -23.64 -14.71 6.29
N PRO A 162 -23.89 -15.67 5.37
CA PRO A 162 -22.80 -16.25 4.59
C PRO A 162 -22.11 -15.24 3.66
N ILE A 163 -22.83 -14.24 3.17
CA ILE A 163 -22.29 -13.19 2.30
C ILE A 163 -21.39 -12.27 3.14
N ASN A 164 -21.83 -11.84 4.31
CA ASN A 164 -21.06 -10.98 5.20
C ASN A 164 -19.78 -11.66 5.71
N ILE A 165 -19.81 -12.98 5.96
CA ILE A 165 -18.60 -13.76 6.28
C ILE A 165 -17.65 -13.80 5.08
N LEU A 166 -18.17 -13.97 3.87
CA LEU A 166 -17.39 -13.99 2.64
C LEU A 166 -16.69 -12.62 2.40
N GLU A 167 -17.33 -11.53 2.75
CA GLU A 167 -16.77 -10.19 2.64
C GLU A 167 -15.48 -9.98 3.45
N ILE A 168 -15.35 -10.61 4.63
CA ILE A 168 -14.12 -10.56 5.44
C ILE A 168 -12.90 -11.07 4.64
N PHE A 169 -13.11 -12.05 3.76
CA PHE A 169 -12.06 -12.60 2.92
C PHE A 169 -11.90 -11.83 1.60
N ILE A 170 -13.01 -11.36 1.02
CA ILE A 170 -13.00 -10.66 -0.26
C ILE A 170 -12.40 -9.26 -0.11
N LYS A 171 -12.69 -8.53 0.96
CA LYS A 171 -12.16 -7.18 1.21
C LYS A 171 -10.62 -7.14 1.19
N PRO A 172 -9.89 -7.95 2.00
CA PRO A 172 -8.42 -7.95 1.95
C PRO A 172 -7.87 -8.49 0.63
N LEU A 173 -8.51 -9.51 0.04
CA LEU A 173 -8.11 -10.03 -1.25
C LEU A 173 -8.18 -8.96 -2.34
N SER A 174 -9.29 -8.21 -2.38
CA SER A 174 -9.48 -7.11 -3.34
C SER A 174 -8.44 -6.00 -3.15
N LEU A 175 -8.12 -5.61 -1.91
CA LEU A 175 -7.10 -4.61 -1.61
C LEU A 175 -5.70 -5.09 -2.02
N CYS A 176 -5.35 -6.34 -1.70
CA CYS A 176 -4.08 -6.95 -2.06
C CYS A 176 -3.91 -7.04 -3.57
N MET A 177 -4.88 -7.63 -4.27
CA MET A 177 -4.82 -7.83 -5.72
C MET A 177 -4.83 -6.53 -6.50
N ARG A 178 -5.48 -5.49 -5.99
CA ARG A 178 -5.47 -4.16 -6.60
C ARG A 178 -4.09 -3.52 -6.53
N LEU A 179 -3.46 -3.55 -5.35
CA LEU A 179 -2.13 -2.98 -5.15
C LEU A 179 -1.08 -3.75 -5.96
N PHE A 180 -1.06 -5.08 -5.84
CA PHE A 180 -0.16 -5.96 -6.56
C PHE A 180 -0.38 -5.92 -8.07
N GLY A 181 -1.64 -6.04 -8.53
CA GLY A 181 -1.98 -6.10 -9.95
C GLY A 181 -1.64 -4.82 -10.71
N ASN A 182 -1.76 -3.67 -10.04
CA ASN A 182 -1.41 -2.39 -10.64
C ASN A 182 0.09 -2.27 -10.89
N VAL A 183 0.90 -2.59 -9.87
CA VAL A 183 2.37 -2.55 -9.98
C VAL A 183 2.87 -3.59 -10.98
N LEU A 184 2.30 -4.80 -10.96
CA LEU A 184 2.63 -5.85 -11.91
C LEU A 184 2.25 -5.47 -13.34
N GLY A 185 1.04 -4.90 -13.53
CA GLY A 185 0.56 -4.44 -14.83
C GLY A 185 1.44 -3.34 -15.42
N SER A 186 1.80 -2.35 -14.63
CA SER A 186 2.72 -1.27 -15.01
C SER A 186 4.08 -1.84 -15.45
N PHE A 187 4.61 -2.78 -14.69
CA PHE A 187 5.88 -3.43 -14.98
C PHE A 187 5.85 -4.19 -16.32
N VAL A 188 4.84 -5.04 -16.54
CA VAL A 188 4.68 -5.79 -17.80
C VAL A 188 4.53 -4.86 -19.01
N ILE A 189 3.74 -3.79 -18.88
CA ILE A 189 3.56 -2.80 -19.93
C ILE A 189 4.89 -2.10 -20.24
N MET A 190 5.66 -1.74 -19.23
CA MET A 190 6.96 -1.09 -19.40
C MET A 190 7.97 -1.99 -20.13
N GLU A 191 8.04 -3.28 -19.79
CA GLU A 191 8.92 -4.24 -20.48
C GLU A 191 8.51 -4.42 -21.97
N LEU A 192 7.20 -4.52 -22.25
CA LEU A 192 6.71 -4.57 -23.62
C LEU A 192 7.03 -3.30 -24.41
N LEU A 193 6.90 -2.11 -23.79
CA LEU A 193 7.22 -0.84 -24.43
C LEU A 193 8.72 -0.71 -24.75
N LYS A 194 9.61 -1.17 -23.88
CA LYS A 194 11.06 -1.17 -24.12
C LYS A 194 11.44 -2.01 -25.35
N LEU A 195 10.70 -3.10 -25.61
CA LEU A 195 10.93 -3.94 -26.79
C LEU A 195 10.51 -3.27 -28.12
N VAL A 196 9.44 -2.45 -28.09
CA VAL A 196 8.88 -1.83 -29.28
C VAL A 196 9.56 -0.51 -29.63
N VAL A 197 9.82 0.34 -28.62
CA VAL A 197 10.43 1.68 -28.81
C VAL A 197 11.43 1.96 -27.68
N PRO A 198 12.72 1.77 -27.93
CA PRO A 198 13.71 1.62 -26.87
C PRO A 198 14.12 2.88 -26.10
N MET A 199 13.66 4.11 -26.37
CA MET A 199 14.21 5.25 -25.65
C MET A 199 13.23 6.33 -25.13
N ALA A 200 12.41 6.92 -25.96
CA ALA A 200 11.62 8.11 -25.56
C ALA A 200 10.26 7.77 -24.95
N VAL A 201 9.58 6.78 -25.48
CA VAL A 201 8.23 6.39 -25.08
C VAL A 201 8.22 5.73 -23.68
N PRO A 202 9.12 4.79 -23.34
CA PRO A 202 9.16 4.21 -21.98
C PRO A 202 9.38 5.24 -20.89
N ALA A 203 10.20 6.27 -21.11
CA ALA A 203 10.47 7.30 -20.09
C ALA A 203 9.21 8.13 -19.73
N VAL A 204 8.37 8.47 -20.73
CA VAL A 204 7.11 9.19 -20.49
C VAL A 204 6.11 8.30 -19.76
N PHE A 205 5.99 7.04 -20.18
CA PHE A 205 5.10 6.08 -19.51
C PHE A 205 5.57 5.71 -18.11
N SER A 206 6.87 5.60 -17.84
CA SER A 206 7.41 5.41 -16.49
C SER A 206 6.99 6.57 -15.57
N CYS A 207 7.14 7.80 -16.02
CA CYS A 207 6.71 8.96 -15.26
C CYS A 207 5.18 8.90 -14.93
N TYR A 208 4.36 8.45 -15.89
CA TYR A 208 2.94 8.28 -15.67
C TYR A 208 2.65 7.16 -14.66
N PHE A 209 3.18 5.96 -14.86
CA PHE A 209 2.91 4.81 -13.99
C PHE A 209 3.51 4.98 -12.60
N ASP A 210 4.75 5.44 -12.48
CA ASP A 210 5.43 5.54 -11.20
C ASP A 210 4.89 6.70 -10.36
N ILE A 211 4.58 7.85 -10.96
CA ILE A 211 4.10 9.02 -10.21
C ILE A 211 2.59 9.00 -10.07
N PHE A 212 1.86 9.07 -11.22
CA PHE A 212 0.42 9.27 -11.17
C PHE A 212 -0.29 8.05 -10.65
N ASP A 213 -0.04 6.88 -11.24
CA ASP A 213 -0.69 5.64 -10.88
C ASP A 213 -0.25 5.16 -9.50
N GLY A 214 1.04 5.27 -9.17
CA GLY A 214 1.58 4.95 -7.85
C GLY A 214 0.97 5.77 -6.71
N LEU A 215 0.80 7.08 -6.88
CA LEU A 215 0.14 7.95 -5.89
C LEU A 215 -1.36 7.71 -5.83
N LEU A 216 -2.01 7.54 -6.98
CA LEU A 216 -3.43 7.22 -7.05
C LEU A 216 -3.73 5.91 -6.32
N GLN A 217 -2.88 4.91 -6.48
CA GLN A 217 -3.02 3.62 -5.82
C GLN A 217 -2.87 3.73 -4.29
N ALA A 218 -1.91 4.52 -3.80
CA ALA A 218 -1.78 4.79 -2.37
C ALA A 218 -3.04 5.44 -1.80
N TYR A 219 -3.57 6.44 -2.51
CA TYR A 219 -4.82 7.10 -2.14
C TYR A 219 -6.00 6.12 -2.12
N VAL A 220 -6.22 5.35 -3.19
CA VAL A 220 -7.36 4.42 -3.32
C VAL A 220 -7.31 3.33 -2.25
N PHE A 221 -6.13 2.75 -1.98
CA PHE A 221 -5.97 1.72 -0.95
C PHE A 221 -6.43 2.23 0.42
N VAL A 222 -5.94 3.39 0.83
CA VAL A 222 -6.22 3.92 2.17
C VAL A 222 -7.63 4.51 2.26
N PHE A 223 -8.14 5.11 1.18
CA PHE A 223 -9.52 5.56 1.09
C PHE A 223 -10.50 4.41 1.27
N LEU A 224 -10.31 3.29 0.56
CA LEU A 224 -11.16 2.12 0.72
C LEU A 224 -11.03 1.48 2.11
N THR A 225 -9.81 1.43 2.66
CA THR A 225 -9.61 0.97 4.04
C THR A 225 -10.40 1.84 5.02
N SER A 226 -10.38 3.16 4.85
CA SER A 226 -11.15 4.08 5.70
C SER A 226 -12.66 3.91 5.54
N LEU A 227 -13.12 3.64 4.30
CA LEU A 227 -14.54 3.39 4.02
C LEU A 227 -15.02 2.09 4.66
N PHE A 228 -14.27 1.00 4.51
CA PHE A 228 -14.58 -0.28 5.15
C PHE A 228 -14.53 -0.19 6.67
N MET A 229 -13.61 0.60 7.22
CA MET A 229 -13.55 0.86 8.65
C MET A 229 -14.79 1.61 9.15
N LYS A 230 -15.25 2.61 8.40
CA LYS A 230 -16.49 3.31 8.71
C LYS A 230 -17.68 2.37 8.70
N GLU A 231 -17.83 1.56 7.65
CA GLU A 231 -18.88 0.54 7.50
C GLU A 231 -18.88 -0.46 8.68
N ALA A 232 -17.69 -0.95 9.08
CA ALA A 232 -17.56 -1.84 10.22
C ALA A 232 -18.00 -1.20 11.56
N MET A 233 -17.82 0.13 11.68
CA MET A 233 -18.21 0.90 12.87
C MET A 233 -19.68 1.32 12.89
N GLU A 234 -20.35 1.44 11.75
CA GLU A 234 -21.80 1.71 11.64
C GLU A 234 -22.63 0.48 11.96
#